data_39b0d3361ca1351438c63cbb4ccc9590
#
_entry.id   39b0d3361ca1351438c63cbb4ccc9590
#
_cell.length_a   1.000
_cell.length_b   1.000
_cell.length_c   1.000
_cell.angle_alpha   90.00
_cell.angle_beta   90.00
_cell.angle_gamma   90.00
#
_symmetry.space_group_name_H-M   'P 1'
#
loop_
_entity.id
_entity.type
_entity.pdbx_description
1 polymer ?
#
loop_
_entity_poly.entity_id
_entity_poly.type
_entity_poly.pdbx_seq_one_letter_code
_entity_poly.pdbx_strand_id
1 'polypeptide(L)'
;MDLTTQQLLKKAVALHASDIFIVAGRPASIRLNGSIIIENTERLMPDDTHLLLKQIYQLADNRDMDTLIRTGDDDFSFSVQNLSRFRVSAFKQRGSLSAVIRVISFELPDRRERHIPERIINLADYSKGLVLVTGPAGNGKSTTLACIIDHINHTHVSLSQGYFWDSLSDCLR
;
A
#
# COMPACT_ATOMS: atom_id res chain seq x y z
N MET A 1 13.78 22.95 -1.84
CA MET A 1 12.52 22.22 -2.06
C MET A 1 11.84 21.97 -0.71
N ASP A 2 10.62 22.51 -0.51
CA ASP A 2 9.94 22.40 0.80
C ASP A 2 9.07 21.13 0.93
N LEU A 3 9.13 20.21 -0.05
CA LEU A 3 8.33 18.98 -0.03
C LEU A 3 9.01 17.94 0.84
N THR A 4 8.48 17.68 2.03
CA THR A 4 8.93 16.59 2.86
C THR A 4 8.21 15.28 2.51
N THR A 5 8.90 14.15 2.67
CA THR A 5 8.29 12.82 2.47
C THR A 5 7.01 12.64 3.29
N GLN A 6 6.97 13.11 4.53
CA GLN A 6 5.77 13.01 5.38
C GLN A 6 4.58 13.77 4.81
N GLN A 7 4.80 14.96 4.24
CA GLN A 7 3.71 15.73 3.59
C GLN A 7 3.19 14.99 2.37
N LEU A 8 4.08 14.42 1.56
CA LEU A 8 3.71 13.64 0.38
C LEU A 8 2.89 12.40 0.75
N LEU A 9 3.32 11.64 1.77
CA LEU A 9 2.60 10.47 2.27
C LEU A 9 1.22 10.85 2.83
N LYS A 10 1.14 11.88 3.68
CA LYS A 10 -0.13 12.37 4.25
C LYS A 10 -1.11 12.81 3.15
N LYS A 11 -0.63 13.54 2.17
CA LYS A 11 -1.45 14.02 1.06
C LYS A 11 -1.97 12.86 0.20
N ALA A 12 -1.11 11.89 -0.11
CA ALA A 12 -1.52 10.72 -0.87
C ALA A 12 -2.61 9.91 -0.15
N VAL A 13 -2.49 9.73 1.17
CA VAL A 13 -3.52 9.05 1.96
C VAL A 13 -4.81 9.86 2.00
N ALA A 14 -4.74 11.17 2.26
CA ALA A 14 -5.92 12.05 2.31
C ALA A 14 -6.71 12.10 1.00
N LEU A 15 -6.01 11.95 -0.13
CA LEU A 15 -6.62 11.91 -1.47
C LEU A 15 -7.01 10.49 -1.92
N HIS A 16 -6.82 9.46 -1.08
CA HIS A 16 -7.03 8.05 -1.44
C HIS A 16 -6.25 7.61 -2.68
N ALA A 17 -5.03 8.13 -2.84
CA ALA A 17 -4.15 7.74 -3.94
C ALA A 17 -3.70 6.28 -3.78
N SER A 18 -3.56 5.56 -4.90
CA SER A 18 -3.07 4.18 -4.89
C SER A 18 -1.55 4.08 -4.86
N ASP A 19 -0.87 4.99 -5.56
CA ASP A 19 0.59 4.96 -5.68
C ASP A 19 1.16 6.39 -5.66
N ILE A 20 2.40 6.51 -5.20
CA ILE A 20 3.22 7.72 -5.22
C ILE A 20 4.46 7.43 -6.07
N PHE A 21 4.84 8.35 -6.93
CA PHE A 21 6.00 8.22 -7.80
C PHE A 21 7.04 9.28 -7.45
N ILE A 22 8.24 8.83 -7.12
CA ILE A 22 9.43 9.65 -6.87
C ILE A 22 10.46 9.25 -7.93
N VAL A 23 10.57 10.05 -9.00
CA VAL A 23 11.43 9.74 -10.15
C VAL A 23 12.25 10.98 -10.51
N ALA A 24 13.58 10.84 -10.60
CA ALA A 24 14.46 11.94 -11.00
C ALA A 24 14.12 12.46 -12.41
N GLY A 25 14.14 13.78 -12.56
CA GLY A 25 13.80 14.48 -13.79
C GLY A 25 12.29 14.67 -14.02
N ARG A 26 11.43 14.18 -13.10
CA ARG A 26 9.98 14.38 -13.14
C ARG A 26 9.50 15.01 -11.84
N PRO A 27 8.38 15.74 -11.85
CA PRO A 27 7.73 16.16 -10.63
C PRO A 27 7.25 14.95 -9.78
N ALA A 28 7.23 15.10 -8.45
CA ALA A 28 6.54 14.15 -7.60
C ALA A 28 5.09 14.02 -8.04
N SER A 29 4.60 12.80 -8.15
CA SER A 29 3.24 12.56 -8.65
C SER A 29 2.57 11.41 -7.89
N ILE A 30 1.24 11.42 -7.89
CA ILE A 30 0.42 10.38 -7.27
C ILE A 30 -0.51 9.77 -8.32
N ARG A 31 -0.93 8.54 -8.10
CA ARG A 31 -2.00 7.92 -8.90
C ARG A 31 -3.31 7.99 -8.16
N LEU A 32 -4.30 8.62 -8.80
CA LEU A 32 -5.65 8.76 -8.27
C LEU A 32 -6.64 8.25 -9.32
N ASN A 33 -7.46 7.27 -8.95
CA ASN A 33 -8.47 6.66 -9.84
C ASN A 33 -7.90 6.24 -11.22
N GLY A 34 -6.68 5.67 -11.22
CA GLY A 34 -5.98 5.23 -12.44
C GLY A 34 -5.22 6.33 -13.19
N SER A 35 -5.46 7.60 -12.89
CA SER A 35 -4.80 8.75 -13.53
C SER A 35 -3.62 9.25 -12.69
N ILE A 36 -2.55 9.72 -13.35
CA ILE A 36 -1.39 10.32 -12.67
C ILE A 36 -1.63 11.82 -12.52
N ILE A 37 -1.57 12.30 -11.29
CA ILE A 37 -1.68 13.70 -10.93
C ILE A 37 -0.32 14.19 -10.45
N ILE A 38 0.11 15.34 -10.96
CA ILE A 38 1.36 15.99 -10.59
C ILE A 38 1.13 16.81 -9.32
N GLU A 39 1.94 16.55 -8.29
CA GLU A 39 1.80 17.20 -6.99
C GLU A 39 2.40 18.61 -6.95
N ASN A 40 3.45 18.82 -7.71
CA ASN A 40 4.02 20.13 -7.88
C ASN A 40 4.65 20.22 -9.29
N THR A 41 4.90 21.44 -9.78
CA THR A 41 5.45 21.65 -11.13
C THR A 41 6.97 21.52 -11.18
N GLU A 42 7.65 21.52 -10.04
CA GLU A 42 9.11 21.41 -9.97
C GLU A 42 9.57 19.96 -10.19
N ARG A 43 10.57 19.80 -11.05
CA ARG A 43 11.16 18.48 -11.30
C ARG A 43 12.10 18.11 -10.16
N LEU A 44 11.99 16.88 -9.71
CA LEU A 44 12.92 16.30 -8.74
C LEU A 44 14.31 16.13 -9.38
N MET A 45 15.31 16.74 -8.80
CA MET A 45 16.70 16.48 -9.16
C MET A 45 17.19 15.18 -8.49
N PRO A 46 18.30 14.58 -8.93
CA PRO A 46 18.84 13.37 -8.31
C PRO A 46 19.07 13.48 -6.80
N ASP A 47 19.51 14.64 -6.31
CA ASP A 47 19.70 14.90 -4.89
C ASP A 47 18.38 14.96 -4.12
N ASP A 48 17.31 15.50 -4.75
CA ASP A 48 15.98 15.53 -4.14
C ASP A 48 15.43 14.11 -3.97
N THR A 49 15.55 13.27 -5.02
CA THR A 49 15.10 11.87 -4.92
C THR A 49 15.89 11.08 -3.89
N HIS A 50 17.19 11.29 -3.81
CA HIS A 50 18.04 10.68 -2.78
C HIS A 50 17.59 11.10 -1.37
N LEU A 51 17.33 12.39 -1.15
CA LEU A 51 16.87 12.90 0.14
C LEU A 51 15.51 12.35 0.52
N LEU A 52 14.55 12.33 -0.41
CA LEU A 52 13.21 11.77 -0.17
C LEU A 52 13.27 10.28 0.16
N LEU A 53 14.08 9.51 -0.59
CA LEU A 53 14.24 8.08 -0.30
C LEU A 53 14.91 7.87 1.07
N LYS A 54 15.93 8.62 1.40
CA LYS A 54 16.57 8.55 2.72
C LYS A 54 15.57 8.76 3.85
N GLN A 55 14.66 9.72 3.72
CA GLN A 55 13.58 9.93 4.69
C GLN A 55 12.61 8.75 4.75
N ILE A 56 12.30 8.10 3.61
CA ILE A 56 11.46 6.88 3.57
C ILE A 56 12.14 5.74 4.33
N TYR A 57 13.43 5.52 4.09
CA TYR A 57 14.21 4.49 4.79
C TYR A 57 14.30 4.76 6.30
N GLN A 58 14.38 6.03 6.71
CA GLN A 58 14.28 6.41 8.12
C GLN A 58 12.92 6.09 8.73
N LEU A 59 11.82 6.33 8.00
CA LEU A 59 10.47 5.97 8.44
C LEU A 59 10.24 4.45 8.50
N ALA A 60 11.04 3.68 7.76
CA ALA A 60 11.04 2.21 7.75
C ALA A 60 12.02 1.65 8.81
N ASP A 61 11.87 2.07 10.06
CA ASP A 61 12.68 1.63 11.21
C ASP A 61 14.19 1.84 11.02
N ASN A 62 14.57 2.95 10.38
CA ASN A 62 15.95 3.28 10.02
C ASN A 62 16.62 2.19 9.16
N ARG A 63 15.86 1.62 8.23
CA ARG A 63 16.38 0.64 7.28
C ARG A 63 17.61 1.18 6.56
N ASP A 64 18.62 0.34 6.36
CA ASP A 64 19.83 0.68 5.63
C ASP A 64 19.53 0.73 4.10
N MET A 65 20.11 1.71 3.42
CA MET A 65 20.05 1.85 1.97
C MET A 65 21.11 1.02 1.22
N ASP A 66 21.97 0.31 1.91
CA ASP A 66 23.09 -0.43 1.30
C ASP A 66 22.62 -1.44 0.26
N THR A 67 21.48 -2.10 0.48
CA THR A 67 20.88 -3.02 -0.50
C THR A 67 20.57 -2.28 -1.80
N LEU A 68 19.83 -1.19 -1.74
CA LEU A 68 19.49 -0.37 -2.91
C LEU A 68 20.73 0.14 -3.64
N ILE A 69 21.73 0.61 -2.92
CA ILE A 69 22.96 1.17 -3.50
C ILE A 69 23.76 0.09 -4.21
N ARG A 70 23.86 -1.11 -3.64
CA ARG A 70 24.67 -2.21 -4.10
C ARG A 70 24.01 -3.01 -5.21
N THR A 71 22.72 -3.39 -5.03
CA THR A 71 21.99 -4.25 -5.98
C THR A 71 21.26 -3.46 -7.05
N GLY A 72 20.91 -2.20 -6.75
CA GLY A 72 20.16 -1.33 -7.65
C GLY A 72 18.64 -1.39 -7.46
N ASP A 73 18.14 -2.25 -6.57
CA ASP A 73 16.72 -2.39 -6.24
C ASP A 73 16.55 -2.81 -4.78
N ASP A 74 15.42 -2.43 -4.17
CA ASP A 74 15.02 -2.85 -2.83
C ASP A 74 13.51 -2.74 -2.67
N ASP A 75 12.87 -3.84 -2.24
CA ASP A 75 11.44 -3.92 -1.95
C ASP A 75 11.23 -4.11 -0.45
N PHE A 76 10.42 -3.26 0.15
CA PHE A 76 10.08 -3.35 1.57
C PHE A 76 8.73 -2.71 1.86
N SER A 77 8.23 -2.92 3.07
CA SER A 77 7.03 -2.22 3.55
C SER A 77 7.27 -1.61 4.92
N PHE A 78 6.59 -0.51 5.20
CA PHE A 78 6.60 0.15 6.49
C PHE A 78 5.22 0.71 6.83
N SER A 79 4.98 0.99 8.10
CA SER A 79 3.75 1.58 8.58
C SER A 79 4.03 2.90 9.25
N VAL A 80 3.20 3.90 8.99
CA VAL A 80 3.23 5.16 9.72
C VAL A 80 2.01 5.18 10.65
N GLN A 81 2.27 5.33 11.94
CA GLN A 81 1.23 5.32 12.96
C GLN A 81 0.14 6.36 12.66
N ASN A 82 -1.11 5.96 12.76
CA ASN A 82 -2.30 6.78 12.48
C ASN A 82 -2.36 7.35 11.05
N LEU A 83 -1.63 6.77 10.10
CA LEU A 83 -1.67 7.22 8.73
C LEU A 83 -2.01 6.07 7.76
N SER A 84 -1.06 5.19 7.46
CA SER A 84 -1.28 4.06 6.55
C SER A 84 -0.08 3.11 6.57
N ARG A 85 -0.22 1.96 5.88
CA ARG A 85 0.89 1.10 5.51
C ARG A 85 1.31 1.41 4.08
N PHE A 86 2.61 1.30 3.83
CA PHE A 86 3.20 1.60 2.53
C PHE A 86 4.08 0.44 2.08
N ARG A 87 3.98 0.07 0.80
CA ARG A 87 4.94 -0.82 0.15
C ARG A 87 5.79 0.00 -0.80
N VAL A 88 7.08 -0.11 -0.66
CA VAL A 88 8.07 0.64 -1.43
C VAL A 88 8.78 -0.31 -2.37
N SER A 89 8.83 0.06 -3.64
CA SER A 89 9.74 -0.50 -4.64
C SER A 89 10.72 0.62 -5.01
N ALA A 90 11.91 0.56 -4.43
CA ALA A 90 12.98 1.50 -4.68
C ALA A 90 13.95 0.92 -5.71
N PHE A 91 14.41 1.73 -6.66
CA PHE A 91 15.30 1.28 -7.71
C PHE A 91 16.24 2.38 -8.20
N LYS A 92 17.35 1.94 -8.79
CA LYS A 92 18.33 2.83 -9.41
C LYS A 92 18.12 2.86 -10.92
N GLN A 93 17.89 4.05 -11.46
CA GLN A 93 17.70 4.27 -12.88
C GLN A 93 18.63 5.38 -13.38
N ARG A 94 19.46 5.07 -14.38
CA ARG A 94 20.41 6.04 -14.99
C ARG A 94 21.28 6.77 -13.95
N GLY A 95 21.71 6.06 -12.91
CA GLY A 95 22.54 6.62 -11.85
C GLY A 95 21.78 7.36 -10.74
N SER A 96 20.48 7.63 -10.90
CA SER A 96 19.63 8.28 -9.91
C SER A 96 18.75 7.28 -9.18
N LEU A 97 18.41 7.57 -7.93
CA LEU A 97 17.46 6.77 -7.15
C LEU A 97 16.03 7.20 -7.47
N SER A 98 15.15 6.23 -7.50
CA SER A 98 13.72 6.40 -7.76
C SER A 98 12.91 5.44 -6.89
N ALA A 99 11.64 5.73 -6.65
CA ALA A 99 10.75 4.83 -5.93
C ALA A 99 9.31 4.93 -6.43
N VAL A 100 8.62 3.81 -6.37
CA VAL A 100 7.17 3.72 -6.43
C VAL A 100 6.69 3.24 -5.06
N ILE A 101 5.79 4.00 -4.45
CA ILE A 101 5.27 3.71 -3.12
C ILE A 101 3.77 3.43 -3.27
N ARG A 102 3.35 2.21 -2.97
CA ARG A 102 1.94 1.84 -2.91
C ARG A 102 1.37 2.19 -1.55
N VAL A 103 0.25 2.88 -1.54
CA VAL A 103 -0.52 3.16 -0.32
C VAL A 103 -1.44 1.98 -0.06
N ILE A 104 -1.34 1.39 1.13
CA ILE A 104 -2.19 0.28 1.58
C ILE A 104 -3.10 0.83 2.67
N SER A 105 -4.36 1.09 2.31
CA SER A 105 -5.34 1.57 3.27
C SER A 105 -5.56 0.55 4.39
N PHE A 106 -5.66 1.03 5.64
CA PHE A 106 -6.12 0.22 6.77
C PHE A 106 -7.65 0.09 6.79
N GLU A 107 -8.35 1.01 6.12
CA GLU A 107 -9.79 0.96 6.04
C GLU A 107 -10.22 -0.05 5.00
N LEU A 108 -10.99 -1.02 5.44
CA LEU A 108 -11.68 -1.91 4.52
C LEU A 108 -12.75 -1.11 3.77
N PRO A 109 -12.84 -1.25 2.46
CA PRO A 109 -13.90 -0.60 1.70
C PRO A 109 -15.26 -1.09 2.19
N ASP A 110 -16.22 -0.17 2.33
CA ASP A 110 -17.57 -0.54 2.72
C ASP A 110 -18.13 -1.58 1.73
N ARG A 111 -18.53 -2.74 2.27
CA ARG A 111 -19.11 -3.85 1.52
C ARG A 111 -20.33 -3.43 0.68
N ARG A 112 -21.09 -2.41 1.15
CA ARG A 112 -22.26 -1.88 0.44
C ARG A 112 -21.86 -1.05 -0.77
N GLU A 113 -20.87 -0.21 -0.64
CA GLU A 113 -20.31 0.59 -1.76
C GLU A 113 -19.68 -0.31 -2.83
N ARG A 114 -19.14 -1.46 -2.44
CA ARG A 114 -18.57 -2.46 -3.35
C ARG A 114 -19.57 -3.45 -3.90
N HIS A 115 -20.86 -3.29 -3.57
CA HIS A 115 -21.95 -4.16 -3.99
C HIS A 115 -21.67 -5.66 -3.71
N ILE A 116 -21.00 -5.98 -2.60
CA ILE A 116 -20.77 -7.35 -2.18
C ILE A 116 -22.08 -7.90 -1.59
N PRO A 117 -22.69 -8.92 -2.20
CA PRO A 117 -23.96 -9.44 -1.72
C PRO A 117 -23.83 -10.02 -0.30
N GLU A 118 -24.83 -9.79 0.53
CA GLU A 118 -24.83 -10.26 1.93
C GLU A 118 -24.70 -11.78 2.04
N ARG A 119 -25.28 -12.53 1.10
CA ARG A 119 -25.09 -13.98 1.00
C ARG A 119 -23.63 -14.43 0.88
N ILE A 120 -22.75 -13.59 0.33
CA ILE A 120 -21.31 -13.88 0.24
C ILE A 120 -20.66 -13.65 1.60
N ILE A 121 -21.07 -12.62 2.32
CA ILE A 121 -20.58 -12.34 3.68
C ILE A 121 -21.03 -13.45 4.64
N ASN A 122 -22.26 -13.93 4.52
CA ASN A 122 -22.83 -15.00 5.36
C ASN A 122 -22.12 -16.36 5.15
N LEU A 123 -21.25 -16.51 4.15
CA LEU A 123 -20.35 -17.68 4.06
C LEU A 123 -19.40 -17.77 5.29
N ALA A 124 -19.18 -16.67 5.97
CA ALA A 124 -18.45 -16.60 7.23
C ALA A 124 -19.08 -17.43 8.38
N ASP A 125 -20.39 -17.66 8.33
CA ASP A 125 -21.14 -18.36 9.37
C ASP A 125 -20.97 -19.89 9.31
N TYR A 126 -20.39 -20.41 8.22
CA TYR A 126 -20.14 -21.85 8.11
C TYR A 126 -18.93 -22.28 8.95
N SER A 127 -19.14 -23.25 9.83
CA SER A 127 -18.08 -23.79 10.71
C SER A 127 -17.14 -24.79 10.02
N LYS A 128 -17.48 -25.25 8.82
CA LYS A 128 -16.74 -26.27 8.06
C LYS A 128 -16.88 -26.03 6.58
N GLY A 129 -15.86 -26.38 5.81
CA GLY A 129 -15.91 -26.36 4.36
C GLY A 129 -14.73 -25.61 3.73
N LEU A 130 -14.74 -25.51 2.44
CA LEU A 130 -13.80 -24.77 1.63
C LEU A 130 -14.55 -23.80 0.73
N VAL A 131 -14.18 -22.52 0.80
CA VAL A 131 -14.70 -21.48 -0.09
C VAL A 131 -13.56 -21.01 -1.00
N LEU A 132 -13.74 -21.10 -2.30
CA LEU A 132 -12.77 -20.64 -3.29
C LEU A 132 -13.29 -19.36 -3.97
N VAL A 133 -12.51 -18.28 -3.89
CA VAL A 133 -12.78 -17.02 -4.58
C VAL A 133 -11.82 -16.89 -5.76
N THR A 134 -12.33 -17.06 -6.97
CA THR A 134 -11.54 -17.10 -8.20
C THR A 134 -11.94 -15.98 -9.16
N GLY A 135 -11.06 -15.64 -10.11
CA GLY A 135 -11.31 -14.64 -11.13
C GLY A 135 -10.04 -13.88 -11.56
N PRO A 136 -10.08 -13.07 -12.61
CA PRO A 136 -8.96 -12.26 -13.08
C PRO A 136 -8.44 -11.28 -12.03
N ALA A 137 -7.20 -10.80 -12.18
CA ALA A 137 -6.64 -9.76 -11.34
C ALA A 137 -7.50 -8.48 -11.42
N GLY A 138 -7.64 -7.76 -10.30
CA GLY A 138 -8.42 -6.53 -10.22
C GLY A 138 -9.94 -6.70 -10.02
N ASN A 139 -10.48 -7.94 -10.04
CA ASN A 139 -11.92 -8.20 -9.91
C ASN A 139 -12.41 -8.31 -8.45
N GLY A 140 -11.70 -7.71 -7.51
CA GLY A 140 -12.18 -7.59 -6.12
C GLY A 140 -12.07 -8.85 -5.26
N LYS A 141 -11.35 -9.91 -5.70
CA LYS A 141 -11.19 -11.15 -4.92
C LYS A 141 -10.68 -10.91 -3.50
N SER A 142 -9.55 -10.21 -3.39
CA SER A 142 -8.93 -9.89 -2.09
C SER A 142 -9.83 -8.98 -1.24
N THR A 143 -10.52 -8.04 -1.86
CA THR A 143 -11.49 -7.17 -1.18
C THR A 143 -12.66 -7.98 -0.62
N THR A 144 -13.21 -8.92 -1.41
CA THR A 144 -14.30 -9.80 -0.95
C THR A 144 -13.85 -10.67 0.22
N LEU A 145 -12.66 -11.29 0.12
CA LEU A 145 -12.10 -12.08 1.21
C LEU A 145 -11.87 -11.24 2.46
N ALA A 146 -11.33 -10.02 2.32
CA ALA A 146 -11.12 -9.11 3.43
C ALA A 146 -12.44 -8.76 4.14
N CYS A 147 -13.52 -8.51 3.40
CA CYS A 147 -14.83 -8.24 3.98
C CYS A 147 -15.42 -9.46 4.70
N ILE A 148 -15.22 -10.69 4.20
CA ILE A 148 -15.63 -11.92 4.89
C ILE A 148 -14.86 -12.09 6.20
N ILE A 149 -13.54 -11.90 6.18
CA ILE A 149 -12.69 -12.01 7.35
C ILE A 149 -13.04 -10.95 8.39
N ASP A 150 -13.29 -9.72 7.96
CA ASP A 150 -13.74 -8.64 8.83
C ASP A 150 -15.06 -8.99 9.53
N HIS A 151 -16.01 -9.57 8.79
CA HIS A 151 -17.25 -10.06 9.36
C HIS A 151 -17.01 -11.16 10.43
N ILE A 152 -16.13 -12.13 10.15
CA ILE A 152 -15.74 -13.16 11.12
C ILE A 152 -15.16 -12.52 12.38
N ASN A 153 -14.27 -11.55 12.24
CA ASN A 153 -13.63 -10.87 13.36
C ASN A 153 -14.63 -10.10 14.24
N HIS A 154 -15.71 -9.57 13.65
CA HIS A 154 -16.76 -8.87 14.39
C HIS A 154 -17.79 -9.80 15.03
N THR A 155 -18.05 -10.95 14.43
CA THR A 155 -19.11 -11.87 14.89
C THR A 155 -18.59 -13.01 15.76
N HIS A 156 -17.36 -13.47 15.54
CA HIS A 156 -16.75 -14.61 16.25
C HIS A 156 -15.58 -14.18 17.10
N VAL A 157 -15.83 -13.74 18.32
CA VAL A 157 -14.84 -13.17 19.27
C VAL A 157 -13.71 -14.12 19.68
N SER A 158 -13.79 -15.43 19.38
CA SER A 158 -12.94 -16.45 20.01
C SER A 158 -11.84 -17.08 19.14
N LEU A 159 -11.72 -16.78 17.86
CA LEU A 159 -10.82 -17.54 16.97
C LEU A 159 -9.74 -16.72 16.22
N SER A 160 -9.72 -15.40 16.33
CA SER A 160 -9.00 -14.57 15.34
C SER A 160 -7.65 -13.99 15.75
N GLN A 161 -7.15 -14.23 16.96
CA GLN A 161 -5.97 -13.48 17.43
C GLN A 161 -4.60 -13.95 16.93
N GLY A 162 -4.47 -15.06 16.23
CA GLY A 162 -3.14 -15.58 15.90
C GLY A 162 -2.86 -15.91 14.43
N TYR A 163 -3.84 -16.31 13.66
CA TYR A 163 -3.57 -16.94 12.35
C TYR A 163 -4.04 -16.16 11.12
N PHE A 164 -4.85 -15.10 11.29
CA PHE A 164 -5.49 -14.42 10.18
C PHE A 164 -4.70 -13.22 9.63
N TRP A 165 -3.92 -12.53 10.45
CA TRP A 165 -3.16 -11.37 9.99
C TRP A 165 -2.02 -11.73 9.04
N ASP A 166 -1.36 -12.85 9.24
CA ASP A 166 -0.28 -13.31 8.37
C ASP A 166 -0.82 -13.72 6.99
N SER A 167 -1.99 -14.37 6.95
CA SER A 167 -2.64 -14.76 5.70
C SER A 167 -3.18 -13.58 4.89
N LEU A 168 -3.68 -12.52 5.53
CA LEU A 168 -4.14 -11.30 4.85
C LEU A 168 -2.98 -10.50 4.26
N SER A 169 -1.85 -10.43 4.93
CA SER A 169 -0.65 -9.78 4.41
C SER A 169 -0.15 -10.46 3.14
N ASP A 170 -0.32 -11.78 3.03
CA ASP A 170 0.08 -12.57 1.87
C ASP A 170 -0.94 -12.51 0.72
N CYS A 171 -2.23 -12.35 1.01
CA CYS A 171 -3.28 -12.15 -0.01
C CYS A 171 -3.29 -10.75 -0.62
N LEU A 172 -2.70 -9.76 0.05
CA LEU A 172 -2.60 -8.38 -0.42
C LEU A 172 -1.25 -8.08 -1.11
N ARG A 173 -0.38 -9.08 -1.22
CA ARG A 173 0.81 -9.07 -2.09
C ARG A 173 0.36 -9.33 -3.52
#